data_c00329f907970092d1d50c2df4c14e9f
#
_entry.id   c00329f907970092d1d50c2df4c14e9f
#
_cell.length_a   1.000
_cell.length_b   1.000
_cell.length_c   1.000
_cell.angle_alpha   90.00
_cell.angle_beta   90.00
_cell.angle_gamma   90.00
#
_symmetry.space_group_name_H-M   'P 1'
#
loop_
_entity.id
_entity.type
_entity.pdbx_description
1 polymer ?
#
loop_
_entity_poly.entity_id
_entity_poly.type
_entity_poly.pdbx_seq_one_letter_code
_entity_poly.pdbx_strand_id
1 'polypeptide(L)'
;MKNAVIAQSGGPTAVINNSIRGAIDVLKASGKVSRLYGARMGIIGVLQEELLDITEQSSDQVALLERTPSAGVFGSCRYKIKSEEDLNRVVTVFAKHDVGYFFYCGGNDSMDTADKINNLAKEKGLDLVCAGIAKTIDNDVGGGLQPDGTFAICDHNPGYGSTIRSLAVNILEANQENKASYTSDPVLVIGVMGRKIGFITAGARLADPERKMPLVLVLPEAFGKTNS
;
A
#
# COMPACT_ATOMS: atom_id res chain seq x y z
N MET A 1 -15.19 20.70 -15.39
CA MET A 1 -14.64 19.86 -14.28
C MET A 1 -13.81 18.77 -14.92
N LYS A 2 -12.67 18.42 -14.35
CA LYS A 2 -11.78 17.35 -14.82
C LYS A 2 -12.23 15.98 -14.32
N ASN A 3 -11.74 14.92 -14.98
CA ASN A 3 -11.94 13.56 -14.52
C ASN A 3 -10.87 13.13 -13.51
N ALA A 4 -11.16 12.12 -12.71
CA ALA A 4 -10.21 11.52 -11.81
C ALA A 4 -9.97 10.03 -12.13
N VAL A 5 -8.73 9.58 -11.93
CA VAL A 5 -8.35 8.17 -12.02
C VAL A 5 -7.80 7.72 -10.67
N ILE A 6 -8.29 6.58 -10.16
CA ILE A 6 -7.76 5.90 -9.00
C ILE A 6 -7.13 4.58 -9.46
N ALA A 7 -5.93 4.31 -9.00
CA ALA A 7 -5.21 3.07 -9.27
C ALA A 7 -4.56 2.53 -8.00
N GLN A 8 -4.28 1.23 -7.99
CA GLN A 8 -3.59 0.59 -6.87
C GLN A 8 -2.51 -0.37 -7.36
N SER A 9 -1.45 -0.53 -6.57
CA SER A 9 -0.31 -1.36 -6.97
C SER A 9 0.42 -1.96 -5.79
N GLY A 10 1.31 -2.89 -6.10
CA GLY A 10 2.12 -3.62 -5.14
C GLY A 10 1.38 -4.77 -4.47
N GLY A 11 1.92 -5.29 -3.39
CA GLY A 11 1.28 -6.35 -2.60
C GLY A 11 -0.04 -5.90 -2.00
N PRO A 12 -1.14 -6.66 -2.17
CA PRO A 12 -2.40 -6.35 -1.51
C PRO A 12 -2.26 -6.36 0.01
N THR A 13 -2.93 -5.42 0.67
CA THR A 13 -3.04 -5.34 2.13
C THR A 13 -4.51 -5.26 2.52
N ALA A 14 -4.86 -5.60 3.75
CA ALA A 14 -6.23 -5.53 4.24
C ALA A 14 -6.84 -4.11 4.15
N VAL A 15 -6.00 -3.08 4.14
CA VAL A 15 -6.43 -1.68 4.15
C VAL A 15 -6.62 -1.06 2.76
N ILE A 16 -6.08 -1.67 1.69
CA ILE A 16 -6.00 -1.02 0.38
C ILE A 16 -7.38 -0.63 -0.16
N ASN A 17 -8.35 -1.52 -0.04
CA ASN A 17 -9.71 -1.25 -0.51
C ASN A 17 -10.39 -0.13 0.29
N ASN A 18 -10.15 -0.03 1.59
CA ASN A 18 -10.68 1.06 2.40
C ASN A 18 -10.05 2.41 2.06
N SER A 19 -8.76 2.45 1.76
CA SER A 19 -8.10 3.66 1.26
C SER A 19 -8.69 4.12 -0.08
N ILE A 20 -8.92 3.17 -1.00
CA ILE A 20 -9.58 3.45 -2.28
C ILE A 20 -11.02 3.91 -2.06
N ARG A 21 -11.80 3.26 -1.18
CA ARG A 21 -13.15 3.67 -0.81
C ARG A 21 -13.17 5.10 -0.30
N GLY A 22 -12.31 5.44 0.66
CA GLY A 22 -12.24 6.80 1.19
C GLY A 22 -11.96 7.85 0.12
N ALA A 23 -11.06 7.55 -0.83
CA ALA A 23 -10.80 8.42 -1.97
C ALA A 23 -12.04 8.58 -2.87
N ILE A 24 -12.75 7.50 -3.18
CA ILE A 24 -13.99 7.53 -3.98
C ILE A 24 -15.06 8.38 -3.29
N ASP A 25 -15.30 8.14 -2.00
CA ASP A 25 -16.34 8.84 -1.23
C ASP A 25 -16.08 10.36 -1.21
N VAL A 26 -14.84 10.76 -0.94
CA VAL A 26 -14.46 12.19 -0.91
C VAL A 26 -14.57 12.82 -2.31
N LEU A 27 -14.12 12.14 -3.36
CA LEU A 27 -14.18 12.67 -4.72
C LEU A 27 -15.62 12.86 -5.19
N LYS A 28 -16.49 11.90 -4.92
CA LYS A 28 -17.92 12.01 -5.23
C LYS A 28 -18.60 13.15 -4.44
N ALA A 29 -18.31 13.28 -3.16
CA ALA A 29 -18.88 14.32 -2.33
C ALA A 29 -18.37 15.73 -2.66
N SER A 30 -17.16 15.84 -3.24
CA SER A 30 -16.52 17.14 -3.52
C SER A 30 -17.22 17.97 -4.57
N GLY A 31 -17.94 17.34 -5.50
CA GLY A 31 -18.53 17.99 -6.67
C GLY A 31 -17.49 18.60 -7.65
N LYS A 32 -16.19 18.27 -7.49
CA LYS A 32 -15.11 18.83 -8.33
C LYS A 32 -14.69 17.93 -9.48
N VAL A 33 -15.16 16.68 -9.49
CA VAL A 33 -14.81 15.66 -10.47
C VAL A 33 -16.01 15.38 -11.36
N SER A 34 -15.79 15.35 -12.68
CA SER A 34 -16.85 15.05 -13.67
C SER A 34 -17.09 13.54 -13.75
N ARG A 35 -16.03 12.77 -14.02
CA ARG A 35 -16.08 11.30 -14.04
C ARG A 35 -14.97 10.73 -13.17
N LEU A 36 -15.25 9.57 -12.58
CA LEU A 36 -14.34 8.85 -11.73
C LEU A 36 -14.05 7.47 -12.32
N TYR A 37 -12.79 7.20 -12.60
CA TYR A 37 -12.32 5.95 -13.16
C TYR A 37 -11.48 5.16 -12.17
N GLY A 38 -11.65 3.84 -12.16
CA GLY A 38 -10.74 2.89 -11.54
C GLY A 38 -9.86 2.24 -12.61
N ALA A 39 -8.54 2.35 -12.51
CA ALA A 39 -7.64 1.67 -13.44
C ALA A 39 -7.48 0.19 -13.07
N ARG A 40 -7.71 -0.72 -14.03
CA ARG A 40 -7.50 -2.15 -13.84
C ARG A 40 -6.02 -2.47 -13.77
N MET A 41 -5.63 -3.35 -12.83
CA MET A 41 -4.24 -3.76 -12.67
C MET A 41 -3.27 -2.59 -12.52
N GLY A 42 -3.69 -1.54 -11.80
CA GLY A 42 -2.86 -0.39 -11.48
C GLY A 42 -2.41 0.43 -12.68
N ILE A 43 -1.10 0.77 -12.74
CA ILE A 43 -0.58 1.60 -13.82
C ILE A 43 -0.63 0.90 -15.19
N ILE A 44 -0.66 -0.44 -15.22
CA ILE A 44 -0.82 -1.20 -16.47
C ILE A 44 -2.15 -0.85 -17.11
N GLY A 45 -3.22 -0.77 -16.34
CA GLY A 45 -4.53 -0.38 -16.85
C GLY A 45 -4.55 1.05 -17.40
N VAL A 46 -3.76 1.96 -16.82
CA VAL A 46 -3.60 3.30 -17.40
C VAL A 46 -2.89 3.21 -18.75
N LEU A 47 -1.78 2.47 -18.85
CA LEU A 47 -1.02 2.28 -20.08
C LEU A 47 -1.88 1.66 -21.21
N GLN A 48 -2.77 0.73 -20.86
CA GLN A 48 -3.65 0.01 -21.78
C GLN A 48 -5.01 0.67 -21.99
N GLU A 49 -5.28 1.78 -21.29
CA GLU A 49 -6.58 2.47 -21.26
C GLU A 49 -7.73 1.59 -20.73
N GLU A 50 -7.43 0.62 -19.88
CA GLU A 50 -8.42 -0.17 -19.16
C GLU A 50 -8.93 0.58 -17.92
N LEU A 51 -9.73 1.60 -18.18
CA LEU A 51 -10.33 2.49 -17.18
C LEU A 51 -11.79 2.11 -16.97
N LEU A 52 -12.14 1.64 -15.78
CA LEU A 52 -13.51 1.30 -15.38
C LEU A 52 -14.20 2.58 -14.91
N ASP A 53 -15.30 2.96 -15.56
CA ASP A 53 -16.12 4.08 -15.10
C ASP A 53 -16.90 3.65 -13.84
N ILE A 54 -16.59 4.30 -12.73
CA ILE A 54 -17.21 4.06 -11.42
C ILE A 54 -18.04 5.25 -10.96
N THR A 55 -18.29 6.20 -11.83
CA THR A 55 -19.01 7.46 -11.53
C THR A 55 -20.39 7.17 -10.94
N GLU A 56 -21.15 6.29 -11.55
CA GLU A 56 -22.54 5.98 -11.19
C GLU A 56 -22.68 4.87 -10.14
N GLN A 57 -21.57 4.31 -9.62
CA GLN A 57 -21.66 3.31 -8.56
C GLN A 57 -22.29 3.90 -7.31
N SER A 58 -23.31 3.23 -6.77
CA SER A 58 -23.98 3.69 -5.55
C SER A 58 -23.04 3.66 -4.33
N SER A 59 -23.35 4.47 -3.32
CA SER A 59 -22.59 4.45 -2.07
C SER A 59 -22.59 3.07 -1.42
N ASP A 60 -23.69 2.30 -1.54
CA ASP A 60 -23.79 0.94 -1.01
C ASP A 60 -22.84 -0.03 -1.73
N GLN A 61 -22.71 0.11 -3.07
CA GLN A 61 -21.74 -0.68 -3.84
C GLN A 61 -20.30 -0.31 -3.52
N VAL A 62 -19.99 0.98 -3.38
CA VAL A 62 -18.66 1.44 -2.96
C VAL A 62 -18.35 0.94 -1.54
N ALA A 63 -19.33 0.91 -0.63
CA ALA A 63 -19.16 0.39 0.72
C ALA A 63 -18.76 -1.10 0.76
N LEU A 64 -19.09 -1.90 -0.25
CA LEU A 64 -18.67 -3.29 -0.34
C LEU A 64 -17.14 -3.46 -0.43
N LEU A 65 -16.39 -2.42 -0.80
CA LEU A 65 -14.94 -2.46 -0.83
C LEU A 65 -14.32 -2.83 0.52
N GLU A 66 -14.96 -2.46 1.64
CA GLU A 66 -14.47 -2.83 2.97
C GLU A 66 -14.48 -4.34 3.23
N ARG A 67 -15.35 -5.09 2.53
CA ARG A 67 -15.57 -6.54 2.68
C ARG A 67 -15.02 -7.36 1.52
N THR A 68 -14.58 -6.69 0.46
CA THR A 68 -14.02 -7.34 -0.72
C THR A 68 -12.56 -7.71 -0.45
N PRO A 69 -12.09 -8.89 -0.89
CA PRO A 69 -10.68 -9.24 -0.81
C PRO A 69 -9.78 -8.14 -1.40
N SER A 70 -8.66 -7.89 -0.76
CA SER A 70 -7.70 -6.87 -1.18
C SER A 70 -7.36 -6.97 -2.67
N ALA A 71 -7.44 -5.85 -3.37
CA ALA A 71 -7.26 -5.73 -4.81
C ALA A 71 -8.24 -6.55 -5.67
N GLY A 72 -9.30 -7.13 -5.09
CA GLY A 72 -10.25 -7.99 -5.81
C GLY A 72 -11.07 -7.28 -6.88
N VAL A 73 -11.29 -5.97 -6.76
CA VAL A 73 -12.10 -5.21 -7.72
C VAL A 73 -11.25 -4.64 -8.85
N PHE A 74 -10.20 -3.87 -8.52
CA PHE A 74 -9.39 -3.20 -9.52
C PHE A 74 -8.14 -4.00 -9.93
N GLY A 75 -7.82 -5.06 -9.23
CA GLY A 75 -6.56 -5.77 -9.40
C GLY A 75 -5.38 -4.98 -8.83
N SER A 76 -4.18 -5.49 -9.03
CA SER A 76 -2.93 -4.83 -8.63
C SER A 76 -1.83 -5.21 -9.61
N CYS A 77 -0.75 -4.45 -9.63
CA CYS A 77 0.43 -4.80 -10.42
C CYS A 77 1.72 -4.55 -9.64
N ARG A 78 2.82 -5.14 -10.12
CA ARG A 78 4.18 -4.86 -9.67
C ARG A 78 5.04 -4.26 -10.79
N TYR A 79 4.36 -3.63 -11.75
CA TYR A 79 5.02 -2.96 -12.85
C TYR A 79 5.64 -1.65 -12.36
N LYS A 80 6.91 -1.45 -12.70
CA LYS A 80 7.63 -0.20 -12.43
C LYS A 80 7.84 0.52 -13.75
N ILE A 81 7.36 1.73 -13.84
CA ILE A 81 7.66 2.60 -14.98
C ILE A 81 9.15 2.95 -14.93
N LYS A 82 9.89 2.54 -15.97
CA LYS A 82 11.33 2.80 -16.12
C LYS A 82 11.66 3.62 -17.35
N SER A 83 10.82 3.57 -18.38
CA SER A 83 11.05 4.23 -19.65
C SER A 83 10.32 5.57 -19.72
N GLU A 84 10.89 6.52 -20.44
CA GLU A 84 10.21 7.77 -20.79
C GLU A 84 9.00 7.52 -21.67
N GLU A 85 9.01 6.47 -22.48
CA GLU A 85 7.89 6.09 -23.36
C GLU A 85 6.66 5.77 -22.52
N ASP A 86 6.80 4.95 -21.46
CA ASP A 86 5.70 4.65 -20.55
C ASP A 86 5.17 5.89 -19.85
N LEU A 87 6.06 6.76 -19.35
CA LEU A 87 5.65 8.01 -18.73
C LEU A 87 4.89 8.91 -19.70
N ASN A 88 5.39 9.04 -20.93
CA ASN A 88 4.73 9.78 -21.99
C ASN A 88 3.38 9.18 -22.35
N ARG A 89 3.28 7.83 -22.38
CA ARG A 89 2.02 7.13 -22.62
C ARG A 89 0.99 7.45 -21.54
N VAL A 90 1.36 7.40 -20.25
CA VAL A 90 0.46 7.75 -19.14
C VAL A 90 -0.07 9.17 -19.29
N VAL A 91 0.81 10.14 -19.53
CA VAL A 91 0.41 11.55 -19.71
C VAL A 91 -0.49 11.73 -20.92
N THR A 92 -0.23 11.02 -22.03
CA THR A 92 -1.07 11.02 -23.23
C THR A 92 -2.46 10.47 -22.94
N VAL A 93 -2.56 9.36 -22.21
CA VAL A 93 -3.84 8.77 -21.82
C VAL A 93 -4.62 9.73 -20.92
N PHE A 94 -3.95 10.34 -19.94
CA PHE A 94 -4.60 11.30 -19.05
C PHE A 94 -5.10 12.53 -19.79
N ALA A 95 -4.33 13.06 -20.74
CA ALA A 95 -4.78 14.16 -21.59
C ALA A 95 -6.00 13.77 -22.46
N LYS A 96 -5.97 12.57 -23.08
CA LYS A 96 -7.08 12.05 -23.90
C LYS A 96 -8.39 11.91 -23.13
N HIS A 97 -8.30 11.48 -21.86
CA HIS A 97 -9.47 11.28 -20.99
C HIS A 97 -9.78 12.47 -20.08
N ASP A 98 -9.23 13.65 -20.37
CA ASP A 98 -9.41 14.88 -19.57
C ASP A 98 -9.23 14.66 -18.06
N VAL A 99 -8.21 13.85 -17.68
CA VAL A 99 -7.87 13.53 -16.30
C VAL A 99 -7.11 14.70 -15.69
N GLY A 100 -7.65 15.27 -14.60
CA GLY A 100 -7.01 16.32 -13.82
C GLY A 100 -6.56 15.85 -12.44
N TYR A 101 -6.98 14.64 -12.04
CA TYR A 101 -6.62 14.07 -10.74
C TYR A 101 -6.25 12.60 -10.88
N PHE A 102 -5.06 12.24 -10.41
CA PHE A 102 -4.61 10.86 -10.36
C PHE A 102 -4.25 10.48 -8.93
N PHE A 103 -4.92 9.45 -8.41
CA PHE A 103 -4.68 8.90 -7.08
C PHE A 103 -4.05 7.52 -7.21
N TYR A 104 -2.84 7.35 -6.71
CA TYR A 104 -2.13 6.09 -6.83
C TYR A 104 -1.86 5.48 -5.45
N CYS A 105 -2.62 4.44 -5.11
CA CYS A 105 -2.49 3.73 -3.84
C CYS A 105 -1.42 2.63 -3.94
N GLY A 106 -0.39 2.70 -3.09
CA GLY A 106 0.67 1.71 -3.13
C GLY A 106 1.83 1.96 -2.16
N GLY A 107 2.89 1.19 -2.32
CA GLY A 107 4.12 1.30 -1.55
C GLY A 107 5.11 2.33 -2.14
N ASN A 108 6.40 2.22 -1.75
CA ASN A 108 7.46 3.14 -2.18
C ASN A 108 7.51 3.35 -3.69
N ASP A 109 7.50 2.27 -4.49
CA ASP A 109 7.57 2.35 -5.95
C ASP A 109 6.35 3.09 -6.56
N SER A 110 5.20 3.02 -5.91
CA SER A 110 3.99 3.69 -6.38
C SER A 110 4.04 5.18 -6.07
N MET A 111 4.60 5.55 -4.92
CA MET A 111 4.81 6.95 -4.55
C MET A 111 5.82 7.61 -5.51
N ASP A 112 6.94 6.95 -5.81
CA ASP A 112 7.92 7.38 -6.81
C ASP A 112 7.29 7.54 -8.21
N THR A 113 6.44 6.59 -8.62
CA THR A 113 5.73 6.67 -9.91
C THR A 113 4.77 7.85 -9.96
N ALA A 114 4.00 8.09 -8.90
CA ALA A 114 3.08 9.22 -8.84
C ALA A 114 3.82 10.56 -8.93
N ASP A 115 4.97 10.68 -8.26
CA ASP A 115 5.82 11.86 -8.30
C ASP A 115 6.40 12.10 -9.71
N LYS A 116 6.93 11.07 -10.37
CA LYS A 116 7.44 11.15 -11.74
C LYS A 116 6.37 11.59 -12.73
N ILE A 117 5.16 11.05 -12.63
CA ILE A 117 4.03 11.45 -13.50
C ILE A 117 3.65 12.91 -13.24
N ASN A 118 3.60 13.33 -11.98
CA ASN A 118 3.28 14.70 -11.60
C ASN A 118 4.32 15.70 -12.15
N ASN A 119 5.59 15.37 -12.08
CA ASN A 119 6.67 16.22 -12.59
C ASN A 119 6.62 16.31 -14.12
N LEU A 120 6.48 15.20 -14.82
CA LEU A 120 6.34 15.21 -16.28
C LEU A 120 5.09 15.97 -16.75
N ALA A 121 3.97 15.83 -16.04
CA ALA A 121 2.75 16.58 -16.34
C ALA A 121 2.97 18.10 -16.25
N LYS A 122 3.69 18.56 -15.21
CA LYS A 122 4.07 19.97 -15.06
C LYS A 122 4.97 20.45 -16.19
N GLU A 123 5.98 19.66 -16.56
CA GLU A 123 6.88 19.97 -17.68
C GLU A 123 6.14 20.12 -19.01
N LYS A 124 5.11 19.31 -19.20
CA LYS A 124 4.25 19.34 -20.41
C LYS A 124 3.10 20.34 -20.33
N GLY A 125 2.98 21.10 -19.24
CA GLY A 125 1.90 22.06 -19.05
C GLY A 125 0.52 21.42 -18.91
N LEU A 126 0.44 20.14 -18.50
CA LEU A 126 -0.82 19.45 -18.26
C LEU A 126 -1.36 19.82 -16.87
N ASP A 127 -2.62 20.26 -16.82
CA ASP A 127 -3.34 20.53 -15.56
C ASP A 127 -3.74 19.20 -14.90
N LEU A 128 -2.76 18.57 -14.25
CA LEU A 128 -2.86 17.28 -13.57
C LEU A 128 -2.23 17.33 -12.19
N VAL A 129 -2.97 16.89 -11.20
CA VAL A 129 -2.48 16.69 -9.83
C VAL A 129 -2.40 15.19 -9.55
N CYS A 130 -1.21 14.71 -9.20
CA CYS A 130 -1.00 13.34 -8.75
C CYS A 130 -0.85 13.30 -7.24
N ALA A 131 -1.60 12.42 -6.58
CA ALA A 131 -1.52 12.20 -5.14
C ALA A 131 -1.26 10.71 -4.86
N GLY A 132 -0.20 10.45 -4.10
CA GLY A 132 0.10 9.11 -3.59
C GLY A 132 -0.74 8.82 -2.33
N ILE A 133 -1.31 7.62 -2.27
CA ILE A 133 -1.98 7.09 -1.08
C ILE A 133 -1.10 5.95 -0.56
N ALA A 134 -0.31 6.25 0.46
CA ALA A 134 0.65 5.28 0.99
C ALA A 134 -0.05 4.10 1.66
N LYS A 135 0.46 2.89 1.39
CA LYS A 135 0.12 1.66 2.10
C LYS A 135 1.30 0.70 2.07
N THR A 136 1.62 0.10 3.20
CA THR A 136 2.54 -1.03 3.31
C THR A 136 2.43 -1.66 4.68
N ILE A 137 2.62 -2.97 4.76
CA ILE A 137 2.77 -3.67 6.04
C ILE A 137 4.20 -3.55 6.59
N ASP A 138 5.16 -3.21 5.74
CA ASP A 138 6.58 -3.12 6.12
C ASP A 138 6.88 -1.89 7.00
N ASN A 139 5.98 -0.90 6.99
CA ASN A 139 6.11 0.37 7.71
C ASN A 139 7.33 1.21 7.23
N ASP A 140 7.62 1.16 5.94
CA ASP A 140 8.83 1.73 5.34
C ASP A 140 8.57 2.86 4.31
N VAL A 141 7.31 3.34 4.22
CA VAL A 141 6.95 4.44 3.30
C VAL A 141 6.84 5.76 4.04
N GLY A 142 7.72 6.67 3.71
CA GLY A 142 7.77 8.02 4.27
C GLY A 142 7.97 8.03 5.78
N GLY A 143 8.49 9.10 6.29
CA GLY A 143 8.65 9.24 7.73
C GLY A 143 9.83 8.46 8.28
N GLY A 144 9.68 8.04 9.50
CA GLY A 144 10.70 7.45 10.34
C GLY A 144 10.95 8.28 11.57
N LEU A 145 11.50 7.64 12.60
CA LEU A 145 11.83 8.31 13.85
C LEU A 145 12.94 9.33 13.62
N GLN A 146 12.68 10.57 13.96
CA GLN A 146 13.65 11.66 13.89
C GLN A 146 14.54 11.68 15.14
N PRO A 147 15.70 12.36 15.11
CA PRO A 147 16.59 12.47 16.28
C PRO A 147 15.94 13.11 17.52
N ASP A 148 14.90 13.90 17.33
CA ASP A 148 14.12 14.53 18.41
C ASP A 148 13.02 13.62 18.99
N GLY A 149 12.90 12.38 18.50
CA GLY A 149 11.90 11.41 18.93
C GLY A 149 10.54 11.54 18.25
N THR A 150 10.38 12.47 17.33
CA THR A 150 9.14 12.62 16.54
C THR A 150 9.18 11.77 15.27
N PHE A 151 8.02 11.56 14.64
CA PHE A 151 7.93 10.95 13.31
C PHE A 151 7.82 12.01 12.23
N ALA A 152 8.58 11.83 11.14
CA ALA A 152 8.67 12.86 10.10
C ALA A 152 7.36 13.11 9.36
N ILE A 153 6.60 12.06 9.01
CA ILE A 153 5.37 12.17 8.22
C ILE A 153 4.23 11.44 8.92
N CYS A 154 4.47 10.20 9.33
CA CYS A 154 3.48 9.37 10.01
C CYS A 154 4.18 8.47 11.03
N ASP A 155 3.44 8.08 12.07
CA ASP A 155 3.91 7.13 13.08
C ASP A 155 3.91 5.70 12.56
N HIS A 156 2.98 5.35 11.68
CA HIS A 156 2.93 4.06 10.99
C HIS A 156 2.19 4.14 9.66
N ASN A 157 2.46 3.17 8.78
CA ASN A 157 1.79 3.06 7.50
C ASN A 157 0.47 2.29 7.62
N PRO A 158 -0.55 2.64 6.80
CA PRO A 158 -1.78 1.86 6.69
C PRO A 158 -1.50 0.41 6.27
N GLY A 159 -2.02 -0.55 7.02
CA GLY A 159 -1.77 -1.98 6.85
C GLY A 159 -0.83 -2.59 7.89
N TYR A 160 0.09 -1.82 8.47
CA TYR A 160 1.04 -2.29 9.48
C TYR A 160 0.32 -2.78 10.74
N GLY A 161 -0.56 -1.96 11.33
CA GLY A 161 -1.26 -2.32 12.58
C GLY A 161 -2.07 -3.62 12.48
N SER A 162 -2.80 -3.82 11.38
CA SER A 162 -3.54 -5.07 11.11
C SER A 162 -2.61 -6.27 10.99
N THR A 163 -1.46 -6.11 10.34
CA THR A 163 -0.46 -7.16 10.19
C THR A 163 0.14 -7.56 11.55
N ILE A 164 0.48 -6.59 12.39
CA ILE A 164 1.03 -6.86 13.73
C ILE A 164 0.01 -7.58 14.60
N ARG A 165 -1.26 -7.17 14.56
CA ARG A 165 -2.33 -7.87 15.28
C ARG A 165 -2.45 -9.32 14.83
N SER A 166 -2.48 -9.57 13.53
CA SER A 166 -2.55 -10.93 12.96
C SER A 166 -1.33 -11.76 13.36
N LEU A 167 -0.13 -11.17 13.28
CA LEU A 167 1.11 -11.85 13.69
C LEU A 167 1.10 -12.23 15.17
N ALA A 168 0.65 -11.34 16.04
CA ALA A 168 0.58 -11.64 17.48
C ALA A 168 -0.33 -12.85 17.76
N VAL A 169 -1.49 -12.94 17.11
CA VAL A 169 -2.40 -14.09 17.23
C VAL A 169 -1.72 -15.37 16.73
N ASN A 170 -1.15 -15.32 15.50
CA ASN A 170 -0.48 -16.48 14.92
C ASN A 170 0.69 -17.00 15.77
N ILE A 171 1.45 -16.10 16.41
CA ILE A 171 2.54 -16.50 17.32
C ILE A 171 1.98 -17.20 18.57
N LEU A 172 0.87 -16.71 19.14
CA LEU A 172 0.23 -17.36 20.28
C LEU A 172 -0.23 -18.76 19.93
N GLU A 173 -0.88 -18.95 18.78
CA GLU A 173 -1.32 -20.25 18.30
C GLU A 173 -0.15 -21.19 18.06
N ALA A 174 0.86 -20.73 17.31
CA ALA A 174 2.06 -21.49 17.00
C ALA A 174 2.86 -21.88 18.27
N ASN A 175 2.90 -21.00 19.28
CA ASN A 175 3.52 -21.33 20.57
C ASN A 175 2.79 -22.44 21.31
N GLN A 176 1.44 -22.49 21.25
CA GLN A 176 0.68 -23.58 21.87
C GLN A 176 0.93 -24.90 21.15
N GLU A 177 0.96 -24.91 19.82
CA GLU A 177 1.30 -26.10 19.03
C GLU A 177 2.72 -26.57 19.33
N ASN A 178 3.71 -25.68 19.35
CA ASN A 178 5.09 -26.02 19.66
C ASN A 178 5.25 -26.57 21.09
N LYS A 179 4.51 -26.05 22.07
CA LYS A 179 4.47 -26.61 23.42
C LYS A 179 3.95 -28.04 23.46
N ALA A 180 2.98 -28.38 22.62
CA ALA A 180 2.41 -29.73 22.55
C ALA A 180 3.41 -30.72 21.93
N SER A 181 4.27 -30.27 21.03
CA SER A 181 5.23 -31.08 20.27
C SER A 181 6.70 -30.89 20.66
N TYR A 182 6.99 -30.20 21.76
CA TYR A 182 8.37 -29.76 22.10
C TYR A 182 9.39 -30.90 22.23
N THR A 183 8.95 -32.13 22.49
CA THR A 183 9.84 -33.29 22.59
C THR A 183 10.42 -33.74 21.26
N SER A 184 9.71 -33.49 20.17
CA SER A 184 10.17 -33.73 18.78
C SER A 184 10.66 -32.47 18.08
N ASP A 185 10.01 -31.34 18.35
CA ASP A 185 10.24 -30.06 17.66
C ASP A 185 10.52 -28.94 18.68
N PRO A 186 11.69 -28.93 19.30
CA PRO A 186 11.99 -28.01 20.41
C PRO A 186 12.17 -26.55 19.97
N VAL A 187 12.30 -26.29 18.67
CA VAL A 187 12.51 -24.95 18.12
C VAL A 187 11.55 -24.70 16.97
N LEU A 188 10.79 -23.62 17.06
CA LEU A 188 9.93 -23.11 15.97
C LEU A 188 10.54 -21.83 15.42
N VAL A 189 10.71 -21.78 14.11
CA VAL A 189 11.18 -20.58 13.38
C VAL A 189 10.04 -20.03 12.55
N ILE A 190 9.67 -18.77 12.80
CA ILE A 190 8.62 -18.07 12.07
C ILE A 190 9.26 -16.97 11.22
N GLY A 191 9.20 -17.13 9.90
CA GLY A 191 9.63 -16.11 8.94
C GLY A 191 8.51 -15.10 8.67
N VAL A 192 8.83 -13.81 8.77
CA VAL A 192 7.91 -12.71 8.48
C VAL A 192 8.43 -11.81 7.37
N MET A 193 7.53 -11.02 6.76
CA MET A 193 7.91 -10.00 5.78
C MET A 193 8.60 -8.82 6.45
N GLY A 194 9.14 -7.87 5.64
CA GLY A 194 9.80 -6.65 6.13
C GLY A 194 11.09 -6.31 5.41
N ARG A 195 11.53 -7.14 4.47
CA ARG A 195 12.75 -6.93 3.66
C ARG A 195 13.98 -6.54 4.52
N LYS A 196 14.33 -5.24 4.50
CA LYS A 196 15.51 -4.69 5.20
C LYS A 196 15.18 -4.01 6.53
N ILE A 197 13.91 -4.04 6.95
CA ILE A 197 13.41 -3.33 8.12
C ILE A 197 12.62 -4.26 9.03
N GLY A 198 12.91 -4.24 10.31
CA GLY A 198 12.46 -5.22 11.30
C GLY A 198 11.17 -4.85 12.05
N PHE A 199 10.39 -3.87 11.58
CA PHE A 199 9.18 -3.45 12.27
C PHE A 199 8.17 -4.57 12.50
N ILE A 200 7.94 -5.44 11.48
CA ILE A 200 7.02 -6.56 11.63
C ILE A 200 7.57 -7.55 12.66
N THR A 201 8.86 -7.91 12.57
CA THR A 201 9.50 -8.79 13.55
C THR A 201 9.43 -8.22 14.95
N ALA A 202 9.70 -6.92 15.13
CA ALA A 202 9.60 -6.26 16.43
C ALA A 202 8.18 -6.32 17.00
N GLY A 203 7.17 -6.18 16.13
CA GLY A 203 5.75 -6.30 16.48
C GLY A 203 5.36 -7.66 17.05
N ALA A 204 6.12 -8.74 16.76
CA ALA A 204 5.92 -10.06 17.35
C ALA A 204 5.97 -10.04 18.89
N ARG A 205 6.65 -9.06 19.49
CA ARG A 205 6.68 -8.89 20.95
C ARG A 205 5.29 -8.65 21.56
N LEU A 206 4.32 -8.16 20.79
CA LEU A 206 2.94 -7.99 21.27
C LEU A 206 2.23 -9.31 21.60
N ALA A 207 2.73 -10.45 21.08
CA ALA A 207 2.25 -11.77 21.49
C ALA A 207 2.66 -12.13 22.95
N ASP A 208 3.71 -11.49 23.49
CA ASP A 208 4.24 -11.78 24.80
C ASP A 208 4.75 -10.50 25.47
N PRO A 209 3.87 -9.57 25.84
CA PRO A 209 4.27 -8.31 26.47
C PRO A 209 4.91 -8.52 27.84
N GLU A 210 4.52 -9.57 28.54
CA GLU A 210 5.04 -9.92 29.88
C GLU A 210 6.35 -10.74 29.85
N ARG A 211 6.84 -11.06 28.64
CA ARG A 211 8.09 -11.83 28.43
C ARG A 211 8.12 -13.20 29.13
N LYS A 212 6.99 -13.88 29.08
CA LYS A 212 6.86 -15.25 29.65
C LYS A 212 7.17 -16.34 28.62
N MET A 213 7.17 -16.01 27.36
CA MET A 213 7.48 -16.90 26.25
C MET A 213 8.98 -16.83 25.92
N PRO A 214 9.65 -17.93 25.61
CA PRO A 214 11.04 -17.93 25.13
C PRO A 214 11.13 -17.44 23.68
N LEU A 215 10.74 -16.18 23.45
CA LEU A 215 10.65 -15.57 22.14
C LEU A 215 11.93 -14.78 21.82
N VAL A 216 12.65 -15.22 20.79
CA VAL A 216 13.82 -14.53 20.24
C VAL A 216 13.41 -13.79 18.96
N LEU A 217 13.69 -12.50 18.89
CA LEU A 217 13.44 -11.66 17.73
C LEU A 217 14.74 -11.43 16.97
N VAL A 218 14.78 -11.85 15.72
CA VAL A 218 15.94 -11.69 14.84
C VAL A 218 15.63 -10.55 13.87
N LEU A 219 16.20 -9.38 14.12
CA LEU A 219 15.95 -8.16 13.35
C LEU A 219 17.01 -7.99 12.27
N PRO A 220 16.64 -7.61 11.04
CA PRO A 220 17.61 -7.35 9.95
C PRO A 220 18.70 -6.36 10.35
N GLU A 221 18.34 -5.34 11.11
CA GLU A 221 19.23 -4.27 11.58
C GLU A 221 20.36 -4.79 12.49
N ALA A 222 20.15 -5.92 13.16
CA ALA A 222 21.17 -6.50 14.05
C ALA A 222 22.37 -7.10 13.31
N PHE A 223 22.23 -7.37 12.01
CA PHE A 223 23.31 -8.00 11.21
C PHE A 223 24.17 -6.98 10.44
N GLY A 224 23.92 -5.69 10.64
CA GLY A 224 24.62 -4.63 9.93
C GLY A 224 24.26 -4.57 8.43
N LYS A 225 24.78 -3.58 7.73
CA LYS A 225 24.66 -3.53 6.27
C LYS A 225 25.58 -4.60 5.69
N THR A 226 25.09 -5.80 5.46
CA THR A 226 25.74 -6.71 4.52
C THR A 226 25.66 -6.04 3.15
N ASN A 227 26.82 -5.59 2.63
CA ASN A 227 26.95 -5.15 1.26
C ASN A 227 26.52 -6.32 0.35
N SER A 228 25.32 -6.23 -0.20
CA SER A 228 24.82 -7.09 -1.28
C SER A 228 24.46 -6.24 -2.47
#